data_8f14a066bc51f7d35a1e5a425a1d9438
#
_entry.id   8f14a066bc51f7d35a1e5a425a1d9438
#
_cell.length_a   1.000
_cell.length_b   1.000
_cell.length_c   1.000
_cell.angle_alpha   90.00
_cell.angle_beta   90.00
_cell.angle_gamma   90.00
#
_symmetry.space_group_name_H-M   'P 1'
#
loop_
_entity.id
_entity.type
_entity.pdbx_description
1 polymer ?
#
loop_
_entity_poly.entity_id
_entity_poly.type
_entity_poly.pdbx_seq_one_letter_code
_entity_poly.pdbx_strand_id
1 'polypeptide(L)'
;MASDFKICPAVIVAITDGDRIILSRYRVSNNPYRGYALIAGFVEIGETFEDTVRREVMEEVGLKVKNIRYYKSQPWAFSDTEMIGFFAELDGDDTIRLQEDELSEAGWYHRDQVPDETMLNSIGSELKMVFKYGSMEKFYEATGIRPGE
;
A
#
# COMPACT_ATOMS: atom_id res chain seq x y z
N MET A 1 20.74 14.80 -24.89
CA MET A 1 21.34 13.97 -23.92
C MET A 1 20.24 13.48 -22.94
N ALA A 2 20.33 12.53 -22.19
CA ALA A 2 19.56 12.04 -21.05
C ALA A 2 18.04 12.34 -20.99
N SER A 3 17.45 12.86 -22.06
CA SER A 3 16.01 13.16 -22.10
C SER A 3 15.13 11.92 -22.11
N ASP A 4 15.77 10.75 -22.28
CA ASP A 4 15.06 9.47 -22.34
C ASP A 4 14.83 8.86 -20.96
N PHE A 5 15.46 9.40 -19.93
CA PHE A 5 15.28 8.89 -18.58
C PHE A 5 13.98 9.42 -17.97
N LYS A 6 13.13 8.51 -17.55
CA LYS A 6 11.89 8.83 -16.89
C LYS A 6 11.78 8.07 -15.58
N ILE A 7 11.28 8.73 -14.56
CA ILE A 7 10.89 8.10 -13.31
C ILE A 7 9.44 8.45 -13.07
N CYS A 8 8.61 7.44 -12.92
CA CYS A 8 7.18 7.59 -12.68
C CYS A 8 6.89 7.32 -11.21
N PRO A 9 6.59 8.35 -10.41
CA PRO A 9 6.28 8.13 -9.00
C PRO A 9 4.90 7.51 -8.84
N ALA A 10 4.80 6.53 -7.94
CA ALA A 10 3.54 5.93 -7.54
C ALA A 10 3.52 5.84 -6.03
N VAL A 11 2.36 6.09 -5.43
CA VAL A 11 2.18 5.93 -3.99
C VAL A 11 1.62 4.55 -3.67
N ILE A 12 1.95 4.04 -2.50
CA ILE A 12 1.31 2.87 -1.91
C ILE A 12 1.01 3.21 -0.45
N VAL A 13 -0.20 2.92 0.00
CA VAL A 13 -0.65 3.39 1.30
C VAL A 13 -1.30 2.29 2.13
N ALA A 14 -0.84 2.18 3.37
CA ALA A 14 -1.49 1.37 4.39
C ALA A 14 -2.53 2.26 5.09
N ILE A 15 -3.79 1.96 4.88
CA ILE A 15 -4.91 2.71 5.47
C ILE A 15 -5.34 1.99 6.75
N THR A 16 -5.19 2.67 7.87
CA THR A 16 -5.43 2.07 9.17
C THR A 16 -6.53 2.78 9.95
N ASP A 17 -7.14 2.05 10.86
CA ASP A 17 -8.08 2.58 11.83
C ASP A 17 -7.93 1.75 13.12
N GLY A 18 -7.10 2.24 14.05
CA GLY A 18 -6.76 1.46 15.24
C GLY A 18 -6.08 0.15 14.89
N ASP A 19 -6.70 -0.97 15.26
CA ASP A 19 -6.15 -2.31 15.06
C ASP A 19 -6.52 -2.95 13.74
N ARG A 20 -7.11 -2.21 12.82
CA ARG A 20 -7.51 -2.74 11.52
C ARG A 20 -6.88 -1.97 10.36
N ILE A 21 -6.74 -2.66 9.25
CA ILE A 21 -6.11 -2.15 8.02
C ILE A 21 -6.98 -2.58 6.83
N ILE A 22 -6.96 -1.78 5.77
CA ILE A 22 -7.61 -2.17 4.52
C ILE A 22 -6.66 -3.05 3.73
N LEU A 23 -7.15 -4.22 3.34
CA LEU A 23 -6.51 -5.10 2.39
C LEU A 23 -7.45 -5.31 1.20
N SER A 24 -6.88 -5.42 0.03
CA SER A 24 -7.62 -5.57 -1.22
C SER A 24 -7.08 -6.72 -2.05
N ARG A 25 -7.85 -7.13 -3.05
CA ARG A 25 -7.40 -8.10 -4.07
C ARG A 25 -7.73 -7.57 -5.44
N TYR A 26 -6.81 -7.77 -6.37
CA TYR A 26 -7.02 -7.40 -7.76
C TYR A 26 -7.92 -8.40 -8.48
N ARG A 27 -8.61 -7.94 -9.53
CA ARG A 27 -9.35 -8.82 -10.40
C ARG A 27 -8.39 -9.76 -11.14
N VAL A 28 -8.78 -11.02 -11.29
CA VAL A 28 -7.98 -12.06 -11.95
C VAL A 28 -7.58 -11.65 -13.37
N SER A 29 -8.47 -11.01 -14.09
CA SER A 29 -8.24 -10.61 -15.49
C SER A 29 -7.26 -9.44 -15.63
N ASN A 30 -7.05 -8.65 -14.59
CA ASN A 30 -6.23 -7.43 -14.66
C ASN A 30 -4.83 -7.62 -14.09
N ASN A 31 -4.66 -8.56 -13.16
CA ASN A 31 -3.41 -8.72 -12.44
C ASN A 31 -3.27 -10.16 -11.96
N PRO A 32 -2.13 -10.84 -12.27
CA PRO A 32 -1.91 -12.21 -11.82
C PRO A 32 -1.67 -12.35 -10.31
N TYR A 33 -1.40 -11.24 -9.60
CA TYR A 33 -1.17 -11.28 -8.16
C TYR A 33 -2.43 -11.71 -7.42
N ARG A 34 -2.31 -12.71 -6.57
CA ARG A 34 -3.43 -13.31 -5.83
C ARG A 34 -3.39 -13.02 -4.33
N GLY A 35 -2.33 -12.40 -3.84
CA GLY A 35 -2.21 -12.03 -2.44
C GLY A 35 -3.00 -10.77 -2.10
N TYR A 36 -3.04 -10.45 -0.83
CA TYR A 36 -3.62 -9.19 -0.37
C TYR A 36 -2.69 -8.03 -0.68
N ALA A 37 -3.26 -6.95 -1.18
CA ALA A 37 -2.54 -5.77 -1.61
C ALA A 37 -3.02 -4.54 -0.84
N LEU A 38 -2.15 -3.53 -0.81
CA LEU A 38 -2.49 -2.19 -0.36
C LEU A 38 -2.93 -1.35 -1.55
N ILE A 39 -3.61 -0.24 -1.28
CA ILE A 39 -4.01 0.71 -2.33
C ILE A 39 -2.77 1.40 -2.87
N ALA A 40 -2.66 1.46 -4.19
CA ALA A 40 -1.53 2.07 -4.88
C ALA A 40 -1.98 2.75 -6.17
N GLY A 41 -1.25 3.76 -6.60
CA GLY A 41 -1.53 4.42 -7.85
C GLY A 41 -0.49 5.47 -8.22
N PHE A 42 -0.47 5.82 -9.52
CA PHE A 42 0.49 6.79 -10.03
C PHE A 42 0.13 8.22 -9.67
N VAL A 43 1.18 9.01 -9.42
CA VAL A 43 1.06 10.45 -9.22
C VAL A 43 0.72 11.10 -10.55
N GLU A 44 -0.28 11.97 -10.56
CA GLU A 44 -0.66 12.73 -11.75
C GLU A 44 0.03 14.10 -11.74
N ILE A 45 0.13 14.69 -12.93
CA ILE A 45 0.74 16.01 -13.09
C ILE A 45 0.03 17.02 -12.18
N GLY A 46 0.81 17.76 -11.39
CA GLY A 46 0.28 18.78 -10.50
C GLY A 46 -0.14 18.30 -9.11
N GLU A 47 -0.06 17.01 -8.87
CA GLU A 47 -0.39 16.47 -7.54
C GLU A 47 0.82 16.41 -6.63
N THR A 48 0.60 16.67 -5.34
CA THR A 48 1.55 16.24 -4.30
C THR A 48 1.35 14.74 -4.06
N PHE A 49 2.30 14.11 -3.39
CA PHE A 49 2.14 12.69 -3.01
C PHE A 49 0.93 12.50 -2.10
N GLU A 50 0.71 13.43 -1.18
CA GLU A 50 -0.45 13.38 -0.28
C GLU A 50 -1.78 13.53 -1.04
N ASP A 51 -1.82 14.39 -2.05
CA ASP A 51 -2.99 14.52 -2.92
C ASP A 51 -3.27 13.21 -3.66
N THR A 52 -2.22 12.56 -4.15
CA THR A 52 -2.34 11.27 -4.82
C THR A 52 -2.90 10.21 -3.88
N VAL A 53 -2.39 10.16 -2.64
CA VAL A 53 -2.92 9.23 -1.63
C VAL A 53 -4.43 9.47 -1.44
N ARG A 54 -4.85 10.71 -1.23
CA ARG A 54 -6.27 11.03 -1.02
C ARG A 54 -7.12 10.66 -2.22
N ARG A 55 -6.65 10.95 -3.43
CA ARG A 55 -7.38 10.66 -4.66
C ARG A 55 -7.52 9.15 -4.89
N GLU A 56 -6.42 8.41 -4.78
CA GLU A 56 -6.44 6.96 -4.99
C GLU A 56 -7.31 6.26 -3.97
N VAL A 57 -7.25 6.66 -2.70
CA VAL A 57 -8.10 6.08 -1.66
C VAL A 57 -9.57 6.34 -1.95
N MET A 58 -9.90 7.56 -2.36
CA MET A 58 -11.29 7.90 -2.71
C MET A 58 -11.76 7.13 -3.95
N GLU A 59 -10.93 7.04 -4.99
CA GLU A 59 -11.29 6.34 -6.21
C GLU A 59 -11.48 4.84 -5.98
N GLU A 60 -10.56 4.21 -5.24
CA GLU A 60 -10.53 2.75 -5.11
C GLU A 60 -11.52 2.22 -4.07
N VAL A 61 -11.64 2.90 -2.94
CA VAL A 61 -12.42 2.38 -1.79
C VAL A 61 -13.42 3.39 -1.22
N GLY A 62 -13.48 4.60 -1.74
CA GLY A 62 -14.47 5.60 -1.35
C GLY A 62 -14.30 6.18 0.05
N LEU A 63 -13.08 6.18 0.56
CA LEU A 63 -12.80 6.63 1.93
C LEU A 63 -11.99 7.92 1.94
N LYS A 64 -12.10 8.65 3.05
CA LYS A 64 -11.25 9.80 3.37
C LYS A 64 -10.19 9.39 4.37
N VAL A 65 -9.01 9.95 4.24
CA VAL A 65 -7.88 9.68 5.14
C VAL A 65 -7.28 10.97 5.68
N LYS A 66 -6.62 10.83 6.81
CA LYS A 66 -5.89 11.91 7.50
C LYS A 66 -4.56 11.36 8.01
N ASN A 67 -3.73 12.25 8.55
CA ASN A 67 -2.43 11.87 9.16
C ASN A 67 -1.61 11.03 8.20
N ILE A 68 -1.46 11.51 6.97
CA ILE A 68 -0.69 10.86 5.92
C ILE A 68 0.78 11.02 6.26
N ARG A 69 1.49 9.90 6.46
CA ARG A 69 2.89 9.90 6.90
C ARG A 69 3.74 9.08 5.95
N TYR A 70 4.81 9.69 5.47
CA TYR A 70 5.80 9.01 4.65
C TYR A 70 6.48 7.88 5.44
N TYR A 71 6.62 6.72 4.84
CA TYR A 71 7.35 5.59 5.41
C TYR A 71 8.72 5.46 4.78
N LYS A 72 8.80 5.07 3.52
CA LYS A 72 10.03 5.06 2.73
C LYS A 72 9.70 4.85 1.24
N SER A 73 10.72 4.98 0.40
CA SER A 73 10.57 4.76 -1.04
C SER A 73 11.36 3.54 -1.49
N GLN A 74 10.99 3.00 -2.64
CA GLN A 74 11.65 1.86 -3.24
C GLN A 74 11.58 1.96 -4.76
N PRO A 75 12.73 1.91 -5.47
CA PRO A 75 12.70 1.80 -6.91
C PRO A 75 12.19 0.41 -7.30
N TRP A 76 11.31 0.37 -8.29
CA TRP A 76 10.78 -0.89 -8.79
C TRP A 76 11.65 -1.35 -9.97
N ALA A 77 12.40 -2.44 -9.78
CA ALA A 77 13.48 -2.87 -10.65
C ALA A 77 13.04 -3.25 -12.07
N PHE A 78 11.76 -3.54 -12.26
CA PHE A 78 11.24 -4.01 -13.55
C PHE A 78 10.57 -2.91 -14.38
N SER A 79 10.61 -1.67 -13.90
CA SER A 79 10.03 -0.54 -14.59
C SER A 79 10.71 0.75 -14.16
N ASP A 80 10.25 1.86 -14.72
CA ASP A 80 10.72 3.20 -14.34
C ASP A 80 9.92 3.78 -13.15
N THR A 81 9.26 2.94 -12.37
CA THR A 81 8.44 3.36 -11.24
C THR A 81 9.27 3.50 -9.97
N GLU A 82 9.07 4.61 -9.28
CA GLU A 82 9.52 4.81 -7.90
C GLU A 82 8.33 4.72 -6.98
N MET A 83 8.31 3.70 -6.10
CA MET A 83 7.22 3.51 -5.14
C MET A 83 7.48 4.31 -3.88
N ILE A 84 6.50 5.07 -3.44
CA ILE A 84 6.59 5.91 -2.24
C ILE A 84 5.53 5.44 -1.26
N GLY A 85 5.99 4.88 -0.14
CA GLY A 85 5.12 4.26 0.87
C GLY A 85 4.65 5.22 1.94
N PHE A 86 3.37 5.10 2.27
CA PHE A 86 2.72 5.94 3.28
C PHE A 86 1.87 5.10 4.23
N PHE A 87 1.75 5.59 5.46
CA PHE A 87 0.65 5.24 6.36
C PHE A 87 -0.36 6.39 6.34
N ALA A 88 -1.62 6.05 6.43
CA ALA A 88 -2.70 7.02 6.58
C ALA A 88 -3.77 6.43 7.48
N GLU A 89 -4.51 7.30 8.17
CA GLU A 89 -5.58 6.88 9.07
C GLU A 89 -6.93 7.23 8.46
N LEU A 90 -7.92 6.38 8.73
CA LEU A 90 -9.31 6.65 8.34
C LEU A 90 -9.77 7.97 8.94
N ASP A 91 -10.45 8.79 8.13
CA ASP A 91 -11.05 10.05 8.55
C ASP A 91 -12.55 10.02 8.29
N GLY A 92 -13.30 9.54 9.27
CA GLY A 92 -14.76 9.52 9.20
C GLY A 92 -15.37 8.16 8.90
N ASP A 93 -16.31 8.11 7.98
CA ASP A 93 -17.08 6.91 7.63
C ASP A 93 -16.16 5.80 7.10
N ASP A 94 -16.35 4.59 7.62
CA ASP A 94 -15.54 3.42 7.28
C ASP A 94 -16.16 2.53 6.19
N THR A 95 -17.24 2.97 5.57
CA THR A 95 -17.92 2.19 4.54
C THR A 95 -17.13 2.16 3.25
N ILE A 96 -16.67 0.96 2.86
CA ILE A 96 -15.91 0.77 1.63
C ILE A 96 -16.86 0.72 0.44
N ARG A 97 -16.54 1.51 -0.60
CA ARG A 97 -17.22 1.52 -1.88
C ARG A 97 -16.22 1.23 -2.97
N LEU A 98 -16.23 0.00 -3.48
CA LEU A 98 -15.24 -0.45 -4.46
C LEU A 98 -15.41 0.21 -5.81
N GLN A 99 -14.28 0.58 -6.40
CA GLN A 99 -14.17 0.82 -7.82
C GLN A 99 -14.11 -0.54 -8.53
N GLU A 100 -15.05 -0.81 -9.41
CA GLU A 100 -15.24 -2.16 -9.98
C GLU A 100 -14.19 -2.59 -11.00
N ASP A 101 -13.36 -1.68 -11.49
CA ASP A 101 -12.46 -1.94 -12.61
C ASP A 101 -11.21 -2.73 -12.24
N GLU A 102 -10.63 -2.49 -11.08
CA GLU A 102 -9.32 -3.05 -10.71
C GLU A 102 -9.40 -4.05 -9.56
N LEU A 103 -10.24 -3.78 -8.57
CA LEU A 103 -10.32 -4.59 -7.37
C LEU A 103 -11.50 -5.53 -7.39
N SER A 104 -11.28 -6.78 -7.03
CA SER A 104 -12.37 -7.75 -6.82
C SER A 104 -12.96 -7.66 -5.44
N GLU A 105 -12.15 -7.30 -4.45
CA GLU A 105 -12.61 -7.15 -3.08
C GLU A 105 -11.70 -6.21 -2.29
N ALA A 106 -12.24 -5.61 -1.26
CA ALA A 106 -11.48 -4.90 -0.24
C ALA A 106 -12.26 -4.97 1.07
N GLY A 107 -11.55 -4.96 2.18
CA GLY A 107 -12.18 -5.03 3.49
C GLY A 107 -11.25 -4.55 4.58
N TRP A 108 -11.83 -4.35 5.76
CA TRP A 108 -11.10 -4.09 6.97
C TRP A 108 -10.69 -5.41 7.63
N TYR A 109 -9.42 -5.54 7.97
CA TYR A 109 -8.86 -6.73 8.60
C TYR A 109 -8.19 -6.33 9.90
N HIS A 110 -8.49 -7.06 10.97
CA HIS A 110 -7.77 -6.91 12.24
C HIS A 110 -6.31 -7.33 12.03
N ARG A 111 -5.38 -6.73 12.79
CA ARG A 111 -3.96 -7.05 12.62
C ARG A 111 -3.66 -8.55 12.70
N ASP A 112 -4.41 -9.29 13.52
CA ASP A 112 -4.24 -10.75 13.64
C ASP A 112 -4.67 -11.52 12.40
N GLN A 113 -5.49 -10.90 11.54
CA GLN A 113 -5.96 -11.49 10.29
C GLN A 113 -5.04 -11.19 9.10
N VAL A 114 -4.06 -10.31 9.28
CA VAL A 114 -3.10 -10.01 8.23
C VAL A 114 -2.13 -11.18 8.10
N PRO A 115 -2.04 -11.83 6.93
CA PRO A 115 -1.11 -12.96 6.76
C PRO A 115 0.34 -12.51 6.91
N ASP A 116 1.17 -13.36 7.50
CA ASP A 116 2.60 -13.11 7.56
C ASP A 116 3.21 -13.19 6.16
N GLU A 117 4.09 -12.24 5.87
CA GLU A 117 4.88 -12.28 4.66
C GLU A 117 6.05 -13.25 4.84
N THR A 118 6.28 -14.08 3.84
CA THR A 118 7.41 -15.03 3.84
C THR A 118 8.65 -14.40 3.22
N MET A 119 8.47 -13.38 2.39
CA MET A 119 9.55 -12.64 1.73
C MET A 119 9.25 -11.14 1.81
N LEU A 120 10.24 -10.36 2.21
CA LEU A 120 10.14 -8.91 2.28
C LEU A 120 10.81 -8.28 1.07
N ASN A 121 10.20 -8.43 -0.08
CA ASN A 121 10.75 -7.94 -1.35
C ASN A 121 10.06 -6.68 -1.87
N SER A 122 9.13 -6.13 -1.12
CA SER A 122 8.40 -4.93 -1.54
C SER A 122 8.03 -4.06 -0.35
N ILE A 123 7.84 -2.77 -0.62
CA ILE A 123 7.34 -1.82 0.39
C ILE A 123 5.95 -2.24 0.88
N GLY A 124 5.10 -2.77 0.01
CA GLY A 124 3.79 -3.23 0.42
C GLY A 124 3.85 -4.31 1.49
N SER A 125 4.75 -5.28 1.30
CA SER A 125 5.00 -6.33 2.31
C SER A 125 5.46 -5.73 3.63
N GLU A 126 6.39 -4.79 3.56
CA GLU A 126 6.95 -4.11 4.72
C GLU A 126 5.90 -3.32 5.49
N LEU A 127 5.11 -2.51 4.80
CA LEU A 127 4.04 -1.72 5.41
C LEU A 127 3.04 -2.60 6.17
N LYS A 128 2.65 -3.74 5.57
CA LYS A 128 1.74 -4.68 6.21
C LYS A 128 2.34 -5.27 7.49
N MET A 129 3.62 -5.62 7.46
CA MET A 129 4.28 -6.22 8.63
C MET A 129 4.56 -5.19 9.73
N VAL A 130 4.88 -3.96 9.37
CA VAL A 130 4.99 -2.86 10.35
C VAL A 130 3.66 -2.63 11.05
N PHE A 131 2.57 -2.64 10.30
CA PHE A 131 1.23 -2.53 10.92
C PHE A 131 0.97 -3.69 11.87
N LYS A 132 1.21 -4.92 11.41
CA LYS A 132 0.88 -6.13 12.17
C LYS A 132 1.68 -6.24 13.47
N TYR A 133 2.96 -5.99 13.42
CA TYR A 133 3.89 -6.21 14.54
C TYR A 133 4.30 -4.94 15.29
N GLY A 134 4.06 -3.78 14.71
CA GLY A 134 4.42 -2.49 15.29
C GLY A 134 5.74 -1.92 14.76
N SER A 135 6.67 -2.77 14.33
CA SER A 135 7.93 -2.37 13.69
C SER A 135 8.53 -3.55 12.94
N MET A 136 9.47 -3.25 12.05
CA MET A 136 10.21 -4.31 11.35
C MET A 136 11.08 -5.12 12.31
N GLU A 137 11.65 -4.49 13.33
CA GLU A 137 12.42 -5.21 14.34
C GLU A 137 11.58 -6.27 15.05
N LYS A 138 10.38 -5.90 15.46
CA LYS A 138 9.46 -6.84 16.09
C LYS A 138 9.05 -7.98 15.15
N PHE A 139 8.86 -7.67 13.87
CA PHE A 139 8.59 -8.70 12.86
C PHE A 139 9.77 -9.69 12.77
N TYR A 140 10.99 -9.19 12.70
CA TYR A 140 12.18 -10.04 12.64
C TYR A 140 12.32 -10.94 13.87
N GLU A 141 12.07 -10.38 15.04
CA GLU A 141 12.10 -11.15 16.29
C GLU A 141 11.06 -12.26 16.33
N ALA A 142 9.85 -11.96 15.86
CA ALA A 142 8.73 -12.90 15.89
C ALA A 142 8.85 -14.02 14.85
N THR A 143 9.38 -13.71 13.67
CA THR A 143 9.34 -14.63 12.53
C THR A 143 10.71 -15.23 12.16
N GLY A 144 11.78 -14.58 12.55
CA GLY A 144 13.14 -14.96 12.13
C GLY A 144 13.51 -14.55 10.70
N ILE A 145 12.58 -13.92 9.98
CA ILE A 145 12.82 -13.44 8.62
C ILE A 145 13.66 -12.17 8.68
N ARG A 146 14.66 -12.04 7.80
CA ARG A 146 15.53 -10.85 7.72
C ARG A 146 15.53 -10.30 6.29
N PRO A 147 15.76 -8.99 6.12
CA PRO A 147 15.85 -8.41 4.78
C PRO A 147 17.02 -8.99 4.01
N GLY A 148 16.81 -9.28 2.73
CA GLY A 148 17.87 -9.79 1.86
C GLY A 148 18.23 -11.26 2.04
N GLU A 149 17.46 -11.98 2.80
CA GLU A 149 17.64 -13.42 3.00
C GLU A 149 16.61 -14.23 2.24
#